data_c8a26cdaef2a6fe26c68547c8d8bcd79
#
_entry.id   c8a26cdaef2a6fe26c68547c8d8bcd79
#
_cell.length_a   1.000
_cell.length_b   1.000
_cell.length_c   1.000
_cell.angle_alpha   90.00
_cell.angle_beta   90.00
_cell.angle_gamma   90.00
#
_symmetry.space_group_name_H-M   'P 1'
#
loop_
_entity.id
_entity.type
_entity.pdbx_description
1 polymer ?
#
loop_
_entity_poly.entity_id
_entity_poly.type
_entity_poly.pdbx_seq_one_letter_code
_entity_poly.pdbx_strand_id
1 'polypeptide(L)'
;MSCDKSNVMHSYKLWREIVTEVSKSYLDVHFENMFADNFGYQMIMRPKDFDVVLCCNQLGDIFSDLTGVFSASLGMLPSACLASNPSAEPSFGIYESTSGSAPDIAGKGIANPIGTILAVGMMFEYSLKHPEVNTMIKSAVEKAFDN
;
A
#
# COMPACT_ATOMS: atom_id res chain seq x y z
N MET A 1 1.94 -10.46 7.43
CA MET A 1 2.38 -11.50 6.47
C MET A 1 3.61 -11.03 5.71
N SER A 2 4.62 -11.87 5.50
CA SER A 2 5.79 -11.58 4.68
C SER A 2 5.71 -12.35 3.36
N CYS A 3 5.86 -11.64 2.24
CA CYS A 3 5.79 -12.21 0.89
C CYS A 3 7.18 -12.32 0.28
N ASP A 4 7.53 -13.50 -0.23
CA ASP A 4 8.82 -13.76 -0.84
C ASP A 4 8.78 -14.86 -1.91
N LYS A 5 9.92 -15.10 -2.58
CA LYS A 5 10.10 -16.22 -3.54
C LYS A 5 11.30 -17.09 -3.18
N SER A 6 11.45 -17.40 -1.89
CA SER A 6 12.59 -18.15 -1.34
C SER A 6 12.75 -19.57 -1.88
N ASN A 7 11.70 -20.13 -2.46
CA ASN A 7 11.76 -21.44 -3.13
C ASN A 7 12.50 -21.39 -4.49
N VAL A 8 12.78 -20.20 -5.03
CA VAL A 8 13.47 -20.03 -6.32
C VAL A 8 14.72 -19.18 -6.19
N MET A 9 14.70 -18.11 -5.41
CA MET A 9 15.77 -17.12 -5.35
C MET A 9 16.48 -17.11 -4.00
N HIS A 10 17.81 -17.17 -4.01
CA HIS A 10 18.64 -17.18 -2.78
C HIS A 10 18.52 -15.87 -1.98
N SER A 11 18.38 -14.72 -2.64
CA SER A 11 18.14 -13.42 -1.97
C SER A 11 16.88 -13.45 -1.09
N TYR A 12 15.82 -14.11 -1.56
CA TYR A 12 14.60 -14.27 -0.78
C TYR A 12 14.70 -15.30 0.35
N LYS A 13 15.67 -16.24 0.30
CA LYS A 13 15.96 -17.07 1.48
C LYS A 13 16.49 -16.23 2.62
N LEU A 14 17.49 -15.37 2.34
CA LEU A 14 18.00 -14.41 3.32
C LEU A 14 16.91 -13.48 3.85
N TRP A 15 16.06 -12.93 2.96
CA TRP A 15 14.91 -12.14 3.35
C TRP A 15 14.04 -12.87 4.38
N ARG A 16 13.61 -14.10 4.05
CA ARG A 16 12.76 -14.91 4.92
C ARG A 16 13.39 -15.19 6.26
N GLU A 17 14.69 -15.54 6.29
CA GLU A 17 15.45 -15.79 7.51
C GLU A 17 15.47 -14.55 8.41
N ILE A 18 15.83 -13.39 7.87
CA ILE A 18 15.89 -12.12 8.61
C ILE A 18 14.53 -11.71 9.14
N VAL A 19 13.49 -11.70 8.28
CA VAL A 19 12.16 -11.28 8.70
C VAL A 19 11.56 -12.23 9.74
N THR A 20 11.80 -13.53 9.61
CA THR A 20 11.38 -14.52 10.62
C THR A 20 12.11 -14.31 11.95
N GLU A 21 13.38 -13.94 11.92
CA GLU A 21 14.11 -13.63 13.16
C GLU A 21 13.59 -12.37 13.83
N VAL A 22 13.40 -11.31 13.06
CA VAL A 22 12.84 -10.03 13.57
C VAL A 22 11.43 -10.22 14.15
N SER A 23 10.59 -11.05 13.52
CA SER A 23 9.22 -11.28 13.99
C SER A 23 9.13 -11.84 15.41
N LYS A 24 10.16 -12.53 15.89
CA LYS A 24 10.23 -13.05 17.28
C LYS A 24 10.22 -11.95 18.34
N SER A 25 10.59 -10.72 17.96
CA SER A 25 10.55 -9.55 18.85
C SER A 25 9.19 -8.85 18.92
N TYR A 26 8.19 -9.32 18.13
CA TYR A 26 6.85 -8.73 18.02
C TYR A 26 5.78 -9.80 18.26
N LEU A 27 5.68 -10.26 19.52
CA LEU A 27 4.80 -11.38 19.91
C LEU A 27 3.31 -11.07 19.81
N ASP A 28 2.95 -9.80 19.73
CA ASP A 28 1.60 -9.28 19.53
C ASP A 28 1.18 -9.24 18.06
N VAL A 29 2.10 -9.53 17.14
CA VAL A 29 1.84 -9.56 15.68
C VAL A 29 1.73 -11.00 15.19
N HIS A 30 0.58 -11.36 14.63
CA HIS A 30 0.47 -12.63 13.91
C HIS A 30 1.30 -12.60 12.64
N PHE A 31 2.36 -13.41 12.62
CA PHE A 31 3.33 -13.44 11.53
C PHE A 31 3.25 -14.76 10.74
N GLU A 32 3.24 -14.67 9.43
CA GLU A 32 3.40 -15.80 8.51
C GLU A 32 4.23 -15.44 7.28
N ASN A 33 4.86 -16.45 6.66
CA ASN A 33 5.53 -16.32 5.38
C ASN A 33 4.69 -16.94 4.28
N MET A 34 4.58 -16.26 3.14
CA MET A 34 3.86 -16.77 1.96
C MET A 34 4.70 -16.59 0.70
N PHE A 35 4.66 -17.58 -0.21
CA PHE A 35 5.29 -17.42 -1.51
C PHE A 35 4.48 -16.46 -2.39
N ALA A 36 5.18 -15.67 -3.20
CA ALA A 36 4.60 -14.60 -4.01
C ALA A 36 3.46 -15.04 -4.94
N ASP A 37 3.60 -16.21 -5.56
CA ASP A 37 2.57 -16.79 -6.42
C ASP A 37 1.29 -17.16 -5.64
N ASN A 38 1.45 -17.77 -4.47
CA ASN A 38 0.32 -18.05 -3.59
C ASN A 38 -0.28 -16.77 -3.03
N PHE A 39 0.54 -15.80 -2.63
CA PHE A 39 0.04 -14.52 -2.13
C PHE A 39 -0.80 -13.79 -3.20
N GLY A 40 -0.32 -13.72 -4.44
CA GLY A 40 -1.08 -13.10 -5.53
C GLY A 40 -2.48 -13.70 -5.71
N TYR A 41 -2.60 -15.01 -5.56
CA TYR A 41 -3.90 -15.69 -5.58
C TYR A 41 -4.73 -15.38 -4.33
N GLN A 42 -4.14 -15.50 -3.13
CA GLN A 42 -4.84 -15.34 -1.86
C GLN A 42 -5.32 -13.90 -1.62
N MET A 43 -4.55 -12.89 -2.03
CA MET A 43 -4.94 -11.49 -1.87
C MET A 43 -6.22 -11.14 -2.65
N ILE A 44 -6.46 -11.83 -3.77
CA ILE A 44 -7.69 -11.64 -4.56
C ILE A 44 -8.85 -12.41 -3.94
N MET A 45 -8.61 -13.63 -3.49
CA MET A 45 -9.66 -14.51 -2.96
C MET A 45 -10.14 -14.10 -1.56
N ARG A 46 -9.23 -13.61 -0.72
CA ARG A 46 -9.52 -13.28 0.68
C ARG A 46 -8.74 -12.03 1.15
N PRO A 47 -8.95 -10.86 0.52
CA PRO A 47 -8.17 -9.65 0.80
C PRO A 47 -8.25 -9.19 2.26
N LYS A 48 -9.36 -9.48 2.94
CA LYS A 48 -9.59 -9.07 4.33
C LYS A 48 -8.75 -9.82 5.37
N ASP A 49 -8.07 -10.89 4.96
CA ASP A 49 -7.21 -11.67 5.86
C ASP A 49 -5.81 -11.03 6.02
N PHE A 50 -5.52 -9.97 5.26
CA PHE A 50 -4.21 -9.32 5.22
C PHE A 50 -4.28 -7.88 5.71
N ASP A 51 -3.84 -7.62 6.94
CA ASP A 51 -3.74 -6.26 7.49
C ASP A 51 -2.51 -5.53 6.96
N VAL A 52 -1.35 -6.22 7.00
CA VAL A 52 -0.06 -5.68 6.55
C VAL A 52 0.68 -6.74 5.73
N VAL A 53 1.18 -6.33 4.57
CA VAL A 53 1.99 -7.16 3.68
C VAL A 53 3.39 -6.56 3.58
N LEU A 54 4.38 -7.31 4.08
CA LEU A 54 5.79 -6.97 3.94
C LEU A 54 6.37 -7.68 2.73
N CYS A 55 6.92 -6.93 1.80
CA CYS A 55 7.60 -7.46 0.62
C CYS A 55 8.72 -6.53 0.15
N CYS A 56 9.62 -7.07 -0.70
CA CYS A 56 10.63 -6.23 -1.35
C CYS A 56 9.97 -5.28 -2.36
N ASN A 57 10.72 -4.27 -2.81
CA ASN A 57 10.24 -3.27 -3.77
C ASN A 57 9.57 -3.89 -5.01
N GLN A 58 10.21 -4.86 -5.66
CA GLN A 58 9.68 -5.47 -6.89
C GLN A 58 8.32 -6.15 -6.68
N LEU A 59 8.18 -6.93 -5.61
CA LEU A 59 6.91 -7.61 -5.33
C LEU A 59 5.86 -6.62 -4.81
N GLY A 60 6.29 -5.64 -4.02
CA GLY A 60 5.43 -4.58 -3.49
C GLY A 60 4.80 -3.74 -4.59
N ASP A 61 5.60 -3.33 -5.56
CA ASP A 61 5.15 -2.58 -6.73
C ASP A 61 4.06 -3.33 -7.50
N ILE A 62 4.33 -4.60 -7.85
CA ILE A 62 3.36 -5.43 -8.58
C ILE A 62 2.07 -5.66 -7.78
N PHE A 63 2.20 -6.01 -6.51
CA PHE A 63 1.02 -6.35 -5.71
C PHE A 63 0.23 -5.12 -5.27
N SER A 64 0.88 -3.97 -5.03
CA SER A 64 0.15 -2.74 -4.73
C SER A 64 -0.73 -2.29 -5.90
N ASP A 65 -0.23 -2.36 -7.13
CA ASP A 65 -1.02 -2.06 -8.33
C ASP A 65 -2.19 -3.05 -8.50
N LEU A 66 -1.97 -4.34 -8.22
CA LEU A 66 -3.04 -5.34 -8.26
C LEU A 66 -4.15 -5.05 -7.25
N THR A 67 -3.88 -4.32 -6.15
CA THR A 67 -4.95 -3.91 -5.21
C THR A 67 -5.99 -2.97 -5.87
N GLY A 68 -5.63 -2.31 -6.96
CA GLY A 68 -6.55 -1.53 -7.78
C GLY A 68 -7.78 -2.30 -8.27
N VAL A 69 -7.67 -3.63 -8.35
CA VAL A 69 -8.81 -4.51 -8.68
C VAL A 69 -9.95 -4.36 -7.68
N PHE A 70 -9.65 -4.12 -6.40
CA PHE A 70 -10.67 -4.01 -5.34
C PHE A 70 -11.46 -2.70 -5.42
N SER A 71 -10.87 -1.65 -5.97
CA SER A 71 -11.51 -0.35 -6.21
C SER A 71 -11.92 -0.16 -7.68
N ALA A 72 -11.67 -1.17 -8.53
CA ALA A 72 -11.88 -1.14 -9.97
C ALA A 72 -11.14 0.00 -10.71
N SER A 73 -10.14 0.63 -10.08
CA SER A 73 -9.37 1.72 -10.69
C SER A 73 -8.02 1.93 -10.00
N LEU A 74 -6.93 1.96 -10.76
CA LEU A 74 -5.61 2.38 -10.29
C LEU A 74 -5.61 3.82 -9.78
N GLY A 75 -6.42 4.70 -10.37
CA GLY A 75 -6.58 6.09 -9.95
C GLY A 75 -7.21 6.27 -8.56
N MET A 76 -7.61 5.20 -7.89
CA MET A 76 -8.10 5.21 -6.49
C MET A 76 -6.99 5.00 -5.46
N LEU A 77 -5.80 4.56 -5.87
CA LEU A 77 -4.75 4.11 -4.95
C LEU A 77 -3.80 5.27 -4.56
N PRO A 78 -3.76 5.68 -3.28
CA PRO A 78 -2.76 6.59 -2.78
C PRO A 78 -1.49 5.84 -2.37
N SER A 79 -0.36 6.52 -2.43
CA SER A 79 0.94 6.03 -1.95
C SER A 79 1.66 7.09 -1.13
N ALA A 80 2.45 6.64 -0.15
CA ALA A 80 3.33 7.48 0.64
C ALA A 80 4.69 6.79 0.84
N CYS A 81 5.76 7.49 0.50
CA CYS A 81 7.13 7.10 0.81
C CYS A 81 7.64 7.98 1.95
N LEU A 82 7.88 7.40 3.13
CA LEU A 82 8.17 8.13 4.36
C LEU A 82 9.64 7.95 4.77
N ALA A 83 10.27 9.04 5.22
CA ALA A 83 11.66 9.03 5.66
C ALA A 83 11.86 8.45 7.06
N SER A 84 10.82 8.44 7.90
CA SER A 84 10.85 7.95 9.28
C SER A 84 9.51 7.32 9.69
N ASN A 85 9.47 6.72 10.88
CA ASN A 85 8.23 6.18 11.44
C ASN A 85 7.24 7.31 11.77
N PRO A 86 6.12 7.42 11.04
CA PRO A 86 5.16 8.51 11.25
C PRO A 86 4.41 8.43 12.58
N SER A 87 4.43 7.29 13.29
CA SER A 87 3.80 7.16 14.60
C SER A 87 4.59 7.85 15.71
N ALA A 88 5.92 7.98 15.55
CA ALA A 88 6.80 8.58 16.56
C ALA A 88 6.90 10.11 16.41
N GLU A 89 7.03 10.60 15.17
CA GLU A 89 7.27 12.02 14.86
C GLU A 89 6.71 12.40 13.49
N PRO A 90 6.60 13.71 13.17
CA PRO A 90 6.29 14.14 11.81
C PRO A 90 7.31 13.58 10.83
N SER A 91 6.86 12.86 9.80
CA SER A 91 7.74 12.27 8.80
C SER A 91 7.76 13.10 7.54
N PHE A 92 8.96 13.46 7.06
CA PHE A 92 9.10 13.94 5.69
C PHE A 92 8.69 12.81 4.72
N GLY A 93 7.94 13.13 3.67
CA GLY A 93 7.46 12.12 2.74
C GLY A 93 7.17 12.64 1.35
N ILE A 94 7.11 11.71 0.40
CA ILE A 94 6.59 11.92 -0.94
C ILE A 94 5.23 11.23 -1.00
N TYR A 95 4.23 11.94 -1.51
CA TYR A 95 2.84 11.50 -1.56
C TYR A 95 2.34 11.58 -2.99
N GLU A 96 1.89 10.47 -3.54
CA GLU A 96 1.48 10.38 -4.93
C GLU A 96 0.35 9.35 -5.11
N SER A 97 -0.29 9.37 -6.28
CA SER A 97 -1.10 8.25 -6.75
C SER A 97 -0.15 7.17 -7.30
N THR A 98 -0.47 5.89 -7.13
CA THR A 98 0.29 4.80 -7.74
C THR A 98 0.16 4.74 -9.26
N SER A 99 -0.82 5.46 -9.83
CA SER A 99 -1.05 5.52 -11.27
C SER A 99 0.08 6.26 -12.01
N GLY A 100 0.46 5.76 -13.18
CA GLY A 100 1.43 6.42 -14.07
C GLY A 100 0.84 7.60 -14.86
N SER A 101 1.61 8.12 -15.80
CA SER A 101 1.25 9.31 -16.62
C SER A 101 0.09 9.08 -17.59
N ALA A 102 -0.26 7.84 -17.91
CA ALA A 102 -1.38 7.42 -18.76
C ALA A 102 -1.56 8.32 -20.03
N PRO A 103 -0.55 8.39 -20.91
CA PRO A 103 -0.57 9.31 -22.05
C PRO A 103 -1.73 9.07 -23.02
N ASP A 104 -2.26 7.87 -23.04
CA ASP A 104 -3.41 7.44 -23.86
C ASP A 104 -4.73 8.11 -23.46
N ILE A 105 -4.85 8.59 -22.23
CA ILE A 105 -6.03 9.32 -21.75
C ILE A 105 -5.78 10.81 -21.52
N ALA A 106 -4.57 11.30 -21.81
CA ALA A 106 -4.23 12.71 -21.64
C ALA A 106 -5.17 13.62 -22.48
N GLY A 107 -5.69 14.67 -21.84
CA GLY A 107 -6.62 15.62 -22.47
C GLY A 107 -8.07 15.12 -22.65
N LYS A 108 -8.37 13.86 -22.30
CA LYS A 108 -9.75 13.31 -22.44
C LYS A 108 -10.68 13.65 -21.27
N GLY A 109 -10.16 14.21 -20.17
CA GLY A 109 -10.97 14.58 -19.01
C GLY A 109 -11.58 13.39 -18.25
N ILE A 110 -10.98 12.18 -18.34
CA ILE A 110 -11.48 10.94 -17.76
C ILE A 110 -10.57 10.36 -16.67
N ALA A 111 -9.46 11.03 -16.34
CA ALA A 111 -8.56 10.59 -15.29
C ALA A 111 -9.25 10.65 -13.91
N ASN A 112 -9.10 9.58 -13.12
CA ASN A 112 -9.62 9.54 -11.77
C ASN A 112 -8.62 10.23 -10.81
N PRO A 113 -8.98 11.36 -10.15
CA PRO A 113 -8.04 12.10 -9.29
C PRO A 113 -8.01 11.60 -7.84
N ILE A 114 -8.83 10.62 -7.47
CA ILE A 114 -9.08 10.24 -6.07
C ILE A 114 -7.83 9.76 -5.38
N GLY A 115 -6.98 8.98 -6.04
CA GLY A 115 -5.70 8.53 -5.48
C GLY A 115 -4.83 9.70 -5.02
N THR A 116 -4.72 10.76 -5.83
CA THR A 116 -3.97 11.97 -5.45
C THR A 116 -4.65 12.73 -4.30
N ILE A 117 -5.97 12.82 -4.30
CA ILE A 117 -6.74 13.45 -3.21
C ILE A 117 -6.51 12.70 -1.88
N LEU A 118 -6.55 11.36 -1.91
CA LEU A 118 -6.27 10.52 -0.75
C LEU A 118 -4.81 10.62 -0.30
N ALA A 119 -3.86 10.75 -1.24
CA ALA A 119 -2.45 10.97 -0.93
C ALA A 119 -2.23 12.30 -0.17
N VAL A 120 -2.97 13.36 -0.51
CA VAL A 120 -2.97 14.61 0.27
C VAL A 120 -3.47 14.35 1.70
N GLY A 121 -4.49 13.52 1.89
CA GLY A 121 -4.94 13.09 3.22
C GLY A 121 -3.83 12.42 4.03
N MET A 122 -3.08 11.51 3.40
CA MET A 122 -1.92 10.86 4.03
C MET A 122 -0.82 11.87 4.41
N MET A 123 -0.58 12.90 3.59
CA MET A 123 0.35 13.97 3.90
C MET A 123 -0.05 14.73 5.17
N PHE A 124 -1.32 15.07 5.32
CA PHE A 124 -1.83 15.69 6.53
C PHE A 124 -1.63 14.81 7.77
N GLU A 125 -1.91 13.51 7.65
CA GLU A 125 -1.77 12.57 8.75
C GLU A 125 -0.30 12.35 9.15
N TYR A 126 0.58 12.06 8.18
CA TYR A 126 1.93 11.59 8.48
C TYR A 126 2.96 12.72 8.62
N SER A 127 2.91 13.74 7.75
CA SER A 127 3.85 14.86 7.80
C SER A 127 3.38 16.01 8.68
N LEU A 128 2.08 16.33 8.63
CA LEU A 128 1.54 17.52 9.30
C LEU A 128 0.87 17.22 10.64
N LYS A 129 0.71 15.94 10.99
CA LYS A 129 0.08 15.49 12.26
C LYS A 129 -1.38 15.96 12.43
N HIS A 130 -2.11 15.98 11.35
CA HIS A 130 -3.54 16.29 11.29
C HIS A 130 -4.36 15.11 10.77
N PRO A 131 -4.47 13.97 11.51
CA PRO A 131 -5.22 12.79 11.08
C PRO A 131 -6.71 13.05 10.87
N GLU A 132 -7.27 14.06 11.56
CA GLU A 132 -8.65 14.50 11.39
C GLU A 132 -8.92 14.99 9.95
N VAL A 133 -7.94 15.63 9.31
CA VAL A 133 -8.06 16.10 7.92
C VAL A 133 -8.10 14.91 6.97
N ASN A 134 -7.27 13.87 7.20
CA ASN A 134 -7.33 12.63 6.40
C ASN A 134 -8.72 11.96 6.52
N THR A 135 -9.25 11.89 7.73
CA THR A 135 -10.60 11.36 7.97
C THR A 135 -11.68 12.17 7.22
N MET A 136 -11.59 13.49 7.24
CA MET A 136 -12.52 14.36 6.50
C MET A 136 -12.43 14.12 4.98
N ILE A 137 -11.22 14.01 4.43
CA ILE A 137 -11.01 13.75 3.01
C ILE A 137 -11.60 12.40 2.62
N LYS A 138 -11.33 11.33 3.38
CA LYS A 138 -11.90 9.99 3.14
C LYS A 138 -13.44 10.03 3.14
N SER A 139 -14.03 10.66 4.15
CA SER A 139 -15.50 10.78 4.23
C SER A 139 -16.10 11.62 3.08
N ALA A 140 -15.37 12.62 2.60
CA ALA A 140 -15.83 13.40 1.45
C ALA A 140 -15.80 12.59 0.16
N VAL A 141 -14.76 11.75 -0.03
CA VAL A 141 -14.66 10.83 -1.17
C VAL A 141 -15.77 9.78 -1.13
N GLU A 142 -16.04 9.15 0.03
CA GLU A 142 -17.14 8.20 0.20
C GLU A 142 -18.49 8.82 -0.20
N LYS A 143 -18.80 10.01 0.33
CA LYS A 143 -20.04 10.73 0.00
C LYS A 143 -20.17 11.09 -1.48
N ALA A 144 -19.07 11.30 -2.19
CA ALA A 144 -19.10 11.59 -3.62
C ALA A 144 -19.51 10.38 -4.45
N PHE A 145 -19.33 9.16 -3.94
CA PHE A 145 -19.81 7.93 -4.59
C PHE A 145 -21.27 7.57 -4.25
N ASP A 146 -21.81 8.11 -3.16
CA ASP A 146 -23.21 7.86 -2.74
C ASP A 146 -24.22 8.71 -3.52
N ASN A 147 -23.76 9.69 -4.32
CA ASN A 147 -24.57 10.58 -5.16
C ASN A 147 -24.47 10.21 -6.65
#